data_639683df3e5a45717a08a552c1557da8
#
_entry.id   639683df3e5a45717a08a552c1557da8
#
_cell.length_a   1.000
_cell.length_b   1.000
_cell.length_c   1.000
_cell.angle_alpha   90.00
_cell.angle_beta   90.00
_cell.angle_gamma   90.00
#
_symmetry.space_group_name_H-M   'P 1'
#
loop_
_entity.id
_entity.type
_entity.pdbx_description
1 polymer ?
#
loop_
_entity_poly.entity_id
_entity_poly.type
_entity_poly.pdbx_seq_one_letter_code
_entity_poly.pdbx_strand_id
1 'polypeptide(L)'
;MNDQLPPPGALPTPGSAPLPGPDAATGQLLLPHGVRGALAPYPEWVLLTALALLLAALIGTVVLLWRWNKRRRSMRPKPRLDPWDDLLARIGSVVPEQPFTKAVQAEYYSRLSLMLREGIERRCGLAAMGRTYQELRGPLRAQSFLPKEQGEAILGFLERADSVKFAAAPSSDEEAKAAVLQVSAWITALRPQPPTTKIQEASRAPS
;
A
#
# COMPACT_ATOMS: atom_id res chain seq x y z
N MET A 1 70.52 3.97 -80.52
CA MET A 1 71.82 4.53 -80.20
C MET A 1 71.73 6.05 -80.26
N ASN A 2 72.05 6.63 -79.22
CA ASN A 2 72.24 8.01 -78.81
C ASN A 2 71.23 8.53 -77.78
N ASP A 3 71.72 8.29 -76.58
CA ASP A 3 71.41 9.07 -75.38
C ASP A 3 71.75 10.54 -75.64
N GLN A 4 70.88 11.43 -75.27
CA GLN A 4 71.21 12.78 -74.87
C GLN A 4 70.34 13.20 -73.68
N LEU A 5 70.95 13.19 -72.50
CA LEU A 5 70.46 13.86 -71.32
C LEU A 5 70.31 15.39 -71.58
N PRO A 6 69.28 16.00 -71.13
CA PRO A 6 69.23 17.44 -71.04
C PRO A 6 69.97 17.95 -69.80
N PRO A 7 70.50 19.16 -69.85
CA PRO A 7 71.36 19.75 -68.80
C PRO A 7 70.58 20.17 -67.56
N PRO A 8 71.24 20.18 -66.40
CA PRO A 8 70.58 20.62 -65.13
C PRO A 8 70.58 22.15 -65.04
N GLY A 9 69.51 22.66 -64.58
CA GLY A 9 69.50 23.99 -63.96
C GLY A 9 68.55 25.02 -64.60
N ALA A 10 67.39 25.06 -64.03
CA ALA A 10 66.68 26.33 -63.92
C ALA A 10 65.64 26.16 -62.79
N LEU A 11 65.97 26.78 -61.68
CA LEU A 11 64.95 26.97 -60.58
C LEU A 11 63.85 27.86 -61.14
N PRO A 12 62.56 27.45 -60.93
CA PRO A 12 61.51 28.36 -61.27
C PRO A 12 61.45 29.50 -60.28
N THR A 13 61.49 30.68 -60.75
CA THR A 13 61.25 31.94 -60.04
C THR A 13 59.86 31.89 -59.43
N PRO A 14 59.66 32.35 -58.19
CA PRO A 14 58.33 32.47 -57.64
C PRO A 14 57.55 33.56 -58.41
N GLY A 15 56.63 33.08 -59.25
CA GLY A 15 55.66 33.92 -59.93
C GLY A 15 54.70 34.51 -58.89
N SER A 16 54.78 35.81 -58.77
CA SER A 16 53.82 36.62 -58.03
C SER A 16 52.40 36.31 -58.50
N ALA A 17 51.67 35.65 -57.62
CA ALA A 17 50.25 35.55 -57.78
C ALA A 17 49.62 36.94 -57.74
N PRO A 18 48.76 37.28 -58.67
CA PRO A 18 48.06 38.57 -58.64
C PRO A 18 47.14 38.58 -57.40
N LEU A 19 47.33 39.62 -56.58
CA LEU A 19 46.40 39.94 -55.49
C LEU A 19 45.05 40.16 -56.12
N PRO A 20 44.02 39.54 -55.61
CA PRO A 20 42.63 39.83 -56.01
C PRO A 20 42.37 41.30 -55.63
N GLY A 21 42.01 42.11 -56.63
CA GLY A 21 41.62 43.47 -56.41
C GLY A 21 40.45 43.60 -55.52
N PRO A 22 40.33 44.70 -54.79
CA PRO A 22 39.16 44.94 -53.98
C PRO A 22 37.99 45.18 -54.92
N ASP A 23 37.09 44.23 -55.02
CA ASP A 23 35.73 44.50 -55.60
C ASP A 23 34.98 45.43 -54.65
N ALA A 24 35.30 46.70 -54.85
CA ALA A 24 34.67 47.80 -54.13
C ALA A 24 33.28 48.09 -54.67
N ALA A 25 32.37 47.16 -54.65
CA ALA A 25 30.98 47.41 -55.05
C ALA A 25 29.89 46.64 -54.33
N THR A 26 30.21 45.81 -53.35
CA THR A 26 29.14 45.28 -52.48
C THR A 26 29.73 45.08 -51.09
N GLY A 27 29.38 46.00 -50.18
CA GLY A 27 29.66 45.91 -48.75
C GLY A 27 28.99 44.73 -48.07
N GLN A 28 29.09 43.57 -48.68
CA GLN A 28 28.70 42.33 -48.02
C GLN A 28 29.94 41.82 -47.27
N LEU A 29 30.01 42.14 -45.98
CA LEU A 29 30.77 41.37 -45.05
C LEU A 29 30.54 39.89 -45.36
N LEU A 30 31.50 39.20 -45.94
CA LEU A 30 31.53 37.73 -45.95
C LEU A 30 31.62 37.27 -44.50
N LEU A 31 30.50 37.24 -43.83
CA LEU A 31 30.36 36.45 -42.60
C LEU A 31 30.78 35.02 -42.94
N PRO A 32 31.72 34.42 -42.21
CA PRO A 32 32.05 33.02 -42.41
C PRO A 32 30.75 32.27 -42.43
N HIS A 33 30.50 31.49 -43.46
CA HIS A 33 29.35 30.59 -43.55
C HIS A 33 29.45 29.70 -42.33
N GLY A 34 28.78 30.16 -41.26
CA GLY A 34 28.64 29.37 -40.04
C GLY A 34 28.09 28.02 -40.51
N VAL A 35 28.74 27.02 -40.00
CA VAL A 35 28.32 25.63 -40.09
C VAL A 35 26.83 25.56 -39.68
N ARG A 36 25.96 25.82 -40.62
CA ARG A 36 24.58 25.37 -40.49
C ARG A 36 24.64 23.85 -40.59
N GLY A 37 25.00 23.23 -39.47
CA GLY A 37 24.68 21.86 -39.28
C GLY A 37 23.20 21.77 -39.57
N ALA A 38 22.83 21.16 -40.68
CA ALA A 38 21.47 20.81 -40.97
C ALA A 38 21.04 19.98 -39.79
N LEU A 39 20.29 20.57 -38.86
CA LEU A 39 19.50 19.83 -37.91
C LEU A 39 18.54 19.05 -38.78
N ALA A 40 18.96 17.82 -39.16
CA ALA A 40 18.06 16.91 -39.83
C ALA A 40 16.77 16.87 -39.00
N PRO A 41 15.60 17.20 -39.58
CA PRO A 41 14.39 17.15 -38.82
C PRO A 41 14.28 15.76 -38.26
N TYR A 42 14.26 15.65 -36.91
CA TYR A 42 14.06 14.36 -36.26
C TYR A 42 12.80 13.76 -36.83
N PRO A 43 12.85 12.52 -37.33
CA PRO A 43 11.67 11.89 -37.91
C PRO A 43 10.54 11.92 -36.86
N GLU A 44 9.34 12.24 -37.27
CA GLU A 44 8.17 12.48 -36.38
C GLU A 44 7.93 11.33 -35.40
N TRP A 45 8.27 10.10 -35.80
CA TRP A 45 8.17 8.93 -34.92
C TRP A 45 9.08 9.01 -33.69
N VAL A 46 10.24 9.72 -33.74
CA VAL A 46 11.14 9.93 -32.61
C VAL A 46 10.48 10.82 -31.57
N LEU A 47 9.76 11.85 -31.98
CA LEU A 47 9.00 12.71 -31.08
C LEU A 47 7.84 11.94 -30.42
N LEU A 48 7.13 11.11 -31.19
CA LEU A 48 6.06 10.28 -30.68
C LEU A 48 6.56 9.24 -29.67
N THR A 49 7.70 8.59 -29.95
CA THR A 49 8.30 7.62 -29.01
C THR A 49 8.80 8.30 -27.73
N ALA A 50 9.43 9.47 -27.85
CA ALA A 50 9.88 10.26 -26.70
C ALA A 50 8.68 10.68 -25.83
N LEU A 51 7.59 11.13 -26.44
CA LEU A 51 6.35 11.50 -25.75
C LEU A 51 5.72 10.29 -25.05
N ALA A 52 5.67 9.14 -25.71
CA ALA A 52 5.14 7.90 -25.13
C ALA A 52 5.96 7.43 -23.91
N LEU A 53 7.28 7.50 -23.99
CA LEU A 53 8.18 7.16 -22.86
C LEU A 53 7.99 8.13 -21.69
N LEU A 54 7.86 9.43 -21.96
CA LEU A 54 7.62 10.43 -20.93
C LEU A 54 6.28 10.20 -20.23
N LEU A 55 5.23 9.88 -20.99
CA LEU A 55 3.92 9.56 -20.43
C LEU A 55 3.96 8.28 -19.59
N ALA A 56 4.65 7.24 -20.06
CA ALA A 56 4.83 6.00 -19.31
C ALA A 56 5.60 6.23 -18.00
N ALA A 57 6.65 7.06 -18.03
CA ALA A 57 7.40 7.45 -16.83
C ALA A 57 6.55 8.26 -15.85
N LEU A 58 5.69 9.16 -16.35
CA LEU A 58 4.77 9.93 -15.52
C LEU A 58 3.74 9.01 -14.82
N ILE A 59 3.13 8.11 -15.58
CA ILE A 59 2.19 7.14 -15.01
C ILE A 59 2.89 6.25 -13.97
N GLY A 60 4.08 5.76 -14.29
CA GLY A 60 4.90 4.95 -13.37
C GLY A 60 5.19 5.67 -12.06
N THR A 61 5.58 6.94 -12.12
CA THR A 61 5.84 7.77 -10.92
C THR A 61 4.57 8.01 -10.12
N VAL A 62 3.44 8.30 -10.76
CA VAL A 62 2.15 8.48 -10.07
C VAL A 62 1.73 7.18 -9.36
N VAL A 63 1.82 6.03 -10.03
CA VAL A 63 1.50 4.73 -9.42
C VAL A 63 2.44 4.42 -8.25
N LEU A 64 3.75 4.68 -8.41
CA LEU A 64 4.74 4.47 -7.35
C LEU A 64 4.47 5.38 -6.15
N LEU A 65 4.22 6.67 -6.38
CA LEU A 65 3.86 7.63 -5.33
C LEU A 65 2.55 7.25 -4.64
N TRP A 66 1.55 6.80 -5.40
CA TRP A 66 0.29 6.33 -4.82
C TRP A 66 0.48 5.09 -3.95
N ARG A 67 1.25 4.10 -4.42
CA ARG A 67 1.62 2.91 -3.62
C ARG A 67 2.43 3.29 -2.39
N TRP A 68 3.38 4.22 -2.53
CA TRP A 68 4.21 4.69 -1.41
C TRP A 68 3.40 5.49 -0.40
N ASN A 69 2.51 6.36 -0.87
CA ASN A 69 1.59 7.11 0.00
C ASN A 69 0.58 6.18 0.71
N LYS A 70 0.09 5.14 0.01
CA LYS A 70 -0.73 4.10 0.63
C LYS A 70 0.04 3.34 1.72
N ARG A 71 1.31 2.99 1.47
CA ARG A 71 2.20 2.37 2.46
C ARG A 71 2.51 3.33 3.62
N ARG A 72 2.79 4.60 3.35
CA ARG A 72 3.03 5.62 4.38
C ARG A 72 1.79 5.91 5.24
N ARG A 73 0.59 5.84 4.67
CA ARG A 73 -0.66 5.99 5.43
C ARG A 73 -0.89 4.80 6.37
N SER A 74 -0.45 3.60 5.98
CA SER A 74 -0.47 2.44 6.89
C SER A 74 0.64 2.48 7.94
N MET A 75 1.71 3.26 7.72
CA MET A 75 2.83 3.45 8.65
C MET A 75 2.73 4.74 9.49
N ARG A 76 1.70 5.58 9.31
CA ARG A 76 1.44 6.61 10.32
C ARG A 76 1.17 5.86 11.62
N PRO A 77 1.95 6.08 12.70
CA PRO A 77 1.57 5.57 13.99
C PRO A 77 0.19 6.15 14.26
N LYS A 78 -0.85 5.31 14.10
CA LYS A 78 -2.15 5.62 14.67
C LYS A 78 -1.84 6.03 16.10
N PRO A 79 -2.42 7.14 16.63
CA PRO A 79 -2.35 7.37 18.06
C PRO A 79 -2.63 6.00 18.67
N ARG A 80 -1.79 5.54 19.60
CA ARG A 80 -1.90 4.21 20.20
C ARG A 80 -3.27 4.13 20.87
N LEU A 81 -4.28 3.85 20.02
CA LEU A 81 -5.59 3.44 20.50
C LEU A 81 -5.30 2.23 21.38
N ASP A 82 -5.92 2.20 22.52
CA ASP A 82 -5.96 0.99 23.34
C ASP A 82 -6.20 -0.20 22.38
N PRO A 83 -5.39 -1.28 22.45
CA PRO A 83 -5.56 -2.44 21.60
C PRO A 83 -7.00 -2.98 21.58
N TRP A 84 -7.77 -2.75 22.64
CA TRP A 84 -9.18 -3.10 22.72
C TRP A 84 -10.08 -2.18 21.91
N ASP A 85 -9.79 -0.87 21.91
CA ASP A 85 -10.53 0.10 21.10
C ASP A 85 -10.27 -0.10 19.61
N ASP A 86 -9.04 -0.48 19.21
CA ASP A 86 -8.74 -0.86 17.83
C ASP A 86 -9.51 -2.13 17.42
N LEU A 87 -9.58 -3.13 18.28
CA LEU A 87 -10.33 -4.36 18.02
C LEU A 87 -11.83 -4.08 17.88
N LEU A 88 -12.42 -3.28 18.76
CA LEU A 88 -13.82 -2.87 18.69
C LEU A 88 -14.11 -2.05 17.43
N ALA A 89 -13.24 -1.13 17.04
CA ALA A 89 -13.38 -0.35 15.81
C ALA A 89 -13.35 -1.26 14.57
N ARG A 90 -12.46 -2.27 14.55
CA ARG A 90 -12.39 -3.25 13.48
C ARG A 90 -13.68 -4.09 13.39
N ILE A 91 -14.21 -4.54 14.52
CA ILE A 91 -15.49 -5.29 14.56
C ILE A 91 -16.62 -4.41 14.03
N GLY A 92 -16.72 -3.16 14.48
CA GLY A 92 -17.76 -2.22 14.03
C GLY A 92 -17.65 -1.87 12.52
N SER A 93 -16.49 -2.07 11.90
CA SER A 93 -16.30 -1.88 10.46
C SER A 93 -16.71 -3.08 9.61
N VAL A 94 -17.01 -4.22 10.22
CA VAL A 94 -17.45 -5.42 9.51
C VAL A 94 -18.93 -5.28 9.14
N VAL A 95 -19.17 -4.95 7.88
CA VAL A 95 -20.53 -4.84 7.33
C VAL A 95 -20.76 -6.01 6.38
N PRO A 96 -21.93 -6.68 6.44
CA PRO A 96 -22.25 -7.74 5.48
C PRO A 96 -22.38 -7.13 4.08
N GLU A 97 -21.58 -7.63 3.14
CA GLU A 97 -21.62 -7.20 1.73
C GLU A 97 -22.86 -7.80 1.05
N GLN A 98 -23.50 -7.00 0.18
CA GLN A 98 -24.65 -7.44 -0.59
C GLN A 98 -24.24 -7.80 -2.04
N PRO A 99 -24.74 -8.88 -2.63
CA PRO A 99 -25.67 -9.86 -2.06
C PRO A 99 -24.99 -10.80 -1.05
N PHE A 100 -25.69 -11.17 0.02
CA PHE A 100 -25.17 -12.00 1.11
C PHE A 100 -25.07 -13.48 0.71
N THR A 101 -24.20 -13.76 -0.26
CA THR A 101 -23.94 -15.10 -0.80
C THR A 101 -23.23 -15.99 0.22
N LYS A 102 -23.24 -17.32 -0.01
CA LYS A 102 -22.52 -18.27 0.86
C LYS A 102 -21.04 -17.92 1.05
N ALA A 103 -20.38 -17.46 -0.01
CA ALA A 103 -18.97 -17.08 0.06
C ALA A 103 -18.78 -15.83 0.94
N VAL A 104 -19.66 -14.82 0.79
CA VAL A 104 -19.66 -13.61 1.62
C VAL A 104 -19.95 -13.94 3.07
N GLN A 105 -20.91 -14.85 3.33
CA GLN A 105 -21.22 -15.34 4.68
C GLN A 105 -20.00 -16.00 5.33
N ALA A 106 -19.33 -16.90 4.62
CA ALA A 106 -18.14 -17.59 5.13
C ALA A 106 -17.01 -16.61 5.47
N GLU A 107 -16.75 -15.62 4.61
CA GLU A 107 -15.76 -14.58 4.86
C GLU A 107 -16.14 -13.70 6.05
N TYR A 108 -17.38 -13.29 6.13
CA TYR A 108 -17.92 -12.46 7.21
C TYR A 108 -17.75 -13.13 8.58
N TYR A 109 -18.23 -14.38 8.72
CA TYR A 109 -18.10 -15.14 9.96
C TYR A 109 -16.64 -15.51 10.27
N SER A 110 -15.82 -15.71 9.26
CA SER A 110 -14.38 -15.90 9.44
C SER A 110 -13.73 -14.68 10.09
N ARG A 111 -14.01 -13.48 9.60
CA ARG A 111 -13.48 -12.23 10.15
C ARG A 111 -13.93 -12.03 11.60
N LEU A 112 -15.22 -12.20 11.90
CA LEU A 112 -15.75 -12.06 13.26
C LEU A 112 -15.14 -13.09 14.22
N SER A 113 -15.04 -14.36 13.79
CA SER A 113 -14.47 -15.41 14.63
C SER A 113 -12.98 -15.17 14.92
N LEU A 114 -12.21 -14.63 13.97
CA LEU A 114 -10.80 -14.25 14.18
C LEU A 114 -10.67 -13.11 15.19
N MET A 115 -11.50 -12.08 15.09
CA MET A 115 -11.48 -10.95 16.03
C MET A 115 -11.87 -11.39 17.45
N LEU A 116 -12.86 -12.29 17.57
CA LEU A 116 -13.24 -12.85 18.86
C LEU A 116 -12.10 -13.69 19.47
N ARG A 117 -11.45 -14.55 18.68
CA ARG A 117 -10.27 -15.31 19.10
C ARG A 117 -9.13 -14.39 19.53
N GLU A 118 -8.88 -13.29 18.81
CA GLU A 118 -7.90 -12.28 19.19
C GLU A 118 -8.21 -11.67 20.57
N GLY A 119 -9.48 -11.35 20.84
CA GLY A 119 -9.91 -10.86 22.14
C GLY A 119 -9.71 -11.88 23.28
N ILE A 120 -10.07 -13.14 23.02
CA ILE A 120 -9.83 -14.24 23.97
C ILE A 120 -8.33 -14.41 24.25
N GLU A 121 -7.51 -14.40 23.21
CA GLU A 121 -6.06 -14.53 23.34
C GLU A 121 -5.47 -13.40 24.17
N ARG A 122 -5.87 -12.16 23.92
CA ARG A 122 -5.41 -10.99 24.69
C ARG A 122 -5.81 -11.02 26.15
N ARG A 123 -7.01 -11.53 26.45
CA ARG A 123 -7.52 -11.57 27.83
C ARG A 123 -7.00 -12.73 28.61
N CYS A 124 -6.98 -13.93 28.00
CA CYS A 124 -6.69 -15.18 28.67
C CYS A 124 -5.23 -15.61 28.56
N GLY A 125 -4.44 -14.99 27.66
CA GLY A 125 -3.10 -15.49 27.32
C GLY A 125 -3.12 -16.84 26.61
N LEU A 126 -4.29 -17.28 26.13
CA LEU A 126 -4.47 -18.55 25.44
C LEU A 126 -4.17 -18.35 23.95
N ALA A 127 -3.39 -19.22 23.32
CA ALA A 127 -3.21 -19.22 21.88
C ALA A 127 -4.52 -19.65 21.18
N ALA A 128 -5.46 -18.69 21.03
CA ALA A 128 -6.80 -18.98 20.53
C ALA A 128 -6.90 -18.95 18.98
N MET A 129 -6.00 -18.23 18.31
CA MET A 129 -6.03 -18.04 16.87
C MET A 129 -5.86 -19.32 16.05
N GLY A 130 -5.07 -20.27 16.53
CA GLY A 130 -4.80 -21.53 15.84
C GLY A 130 -5.64 -22.72 16.33
N ARG A 131 -6.58 -22.52 17.26
CA ARG A 131 -7.35 -23.60 17.88
C ARG A 131 -8.77 -23.67 17.35
N THR A 132 -9.31 -24.89 17.26
CA THR A 132 -10.70 -25.14 17.00
C THR A 132 -11.57 -24.74 18.21
N TYR A 133 -12.88 -24.60 18.03
CA TYR A 133 -13.78 -24.31 19.18
C TYR A 133 -13.75 -25.42 20.22
N GLN A 134 -13.57 -26.68 19.79
CA GLN A 134 -13.48 -27.83 20.71
C GLN A 134 -12.25 -27.76 21.62
N GLU A 135 -11.09 -27.35 21.07
CA GLU A 135 -9.86 -27.17 21.81
C GLU A 135 -9.89 -25.96 22.75
N LEU A 136 -10.71 -24.95 22.42
CA LEU A 136 -10.92 -23.78 23.26
C LEU A 136 -11.89 -24.02 24.41
N ARG A 137 -12.77 -25.00 24.28
CA ARG A 137 -13.86 -25.29 25.24
C ARG A 137 -13.36 -25.47 26.67
N GLY A 138 -12.39 -26.34 26.87
CA GLY A 138 -11.82 -26.60 28.20
C GLY A 138 -11.13 -25.37 28.80
N PRO A 139 -10.14 -24.80 28.10
CA PRO A 139 -9.42 -23.63 28.57
C PRO A 139 -10.31 -22.40 28.84
N LEU A 140 -11.33 -22.16 28.00
CA LEU A 140 -12.22 -21.02 28.18
C LEU A 140 -13.16 -21.18 29.38
N ARG A 141 -13.67 -22.40 29.61
CA ARG A 141 -14.48 -22.74 30.81
C ARG A 141 -13.70 -22.65 32.12
N ALA A 142 -12.39 -22.83 32.08
CA ALA A 142 -11.53 -22.72 33.24
C ALA A 142 -11.27 -21.27 33.69
N GLN A 143 -11.69 -20.26 32.88
CA GLN A 143 -11.49 -18.85 33.21
C GLN A 143 -12.48 -18.37 34.27
N SER A 144 -11.97 -18.03 35.45
CA SER A 144 -12.81 -17.60 36.58
C SER A 144 -13.46 -16.21 36.40
N PHE A 145 -12.86 -15.35 35.56
CA PHE A 145 -13.38 -14.00 35.29
C PHE A 145 -14.55 -13.98 34.29
N LEU A 146 -14.78 -15.10 33.59
CA LEU A 146 -15.81 -15.21 32.56
C LEU A 146 -17.02 -15.96 33.11
N PRO A 147 -18.22 -15.37 33.16
CA PRO A 147 -19.44 -16.08 33.52
C PRO A 147 -19.65 -17.31 32.63
N LYS A 148 -20.05 -18.42 33.19
CA LYS A 148 -20.24 -19.70 32.46
C LYS A 148 -21.14 -19.53 31.24
N GLU A 149 -22.26 -18.83 31.40
CA GLU A 149 -23.23 -18.59 30.34
C GLU A 149 -22.59 -17.81 29.17
N GLN A 150 -21.74 -16.80 29.50
CA GLN A 150 -21.03 -16.04 28.49
C GLN A 150 -19.97 -16.87 27.76
N GLY A 151 -19.27 -17.74 28.51
CA GLY A 151 -18.30 -18.68 27.94
C GLY A 151 -18.98 -19.66 26.96
N GLU A 152 -20.13 -20.22 27.33
CA GLU A 152 -20.89 -21.11 26.44
C GLU A 152 -21.45 -20.37 25.23
N ALA A 153 -21.91 -19.13 25.39
CA ALA A 153 -22.40 -18.31 24.26
C ALA A 153 -21.27 -18.00 23.26
N ILE A 154 -20.07 -17.68 23.75
CA ILE A 154 -18.87 -17.46 22.91
C ILE A 154 -18.51 -18.75 22.15
N LEU A 155 -18.51 -19.90 22.83
CA LEU A 155 -18.23 -21.21 22.21
C LEU A 155 -19.27 -21.56 21.16
N GLY A 156 -20.57 -21.35 21.46
CA GLY A 156 -21.66 -21.57 20.50
C GLY A 156 -21.54 -20.69 19.26
N PHE A 157 -21.10 -19.44 19.42
CA PHE A 157 -20.84 -18.57 18.27
C PHE A 157 -19.67 -19.10 17.42
N LEU A 158 -18.57 -19.53 18.04
CA LEU A 158 -17.41 -20.08 17.30
C LEU A 158 -17.80 -21.35 16.55
N GLU A 159 -18.60 -22.24 17.16
CA GLU A 159 -19.14 -23.42 16.50
C GLU A 159 -20.06 -23.06 15.32
N ARG A 160 -20.94 -22.07 15.50
CA ARG A 160 -21.80 -21.55 14.43
C ARG A 160 -20.97 -20.95 13.28
N ALA A 161 -19.96 -20.15 13.61
CA ALA A 161 -19.07 -19.55 12.61
C ALA A 161 -18.32 -20.63 11.80
N ASP A 162 -17.83 -21.66 12.46
CA ASP A 162 -17.17 -22.80 11.80
C ASP A 162 -18.18 -23.58 10.93
N SER A 163 -19.44 -23.74 11.35
CA SER A 163 -20.50 -24.39 10.57
C SER A 163 -20.86 -23.58 9.31
N VAL A 164 -20.92 -22.25 9.39
CA VAL A 164 -21.16 -21.39 8.22
C VAL A 164 -19.99 -21.47 7.25
N LYS A 165 -18.79 -21.47 7.77
CA LYS A 165 -17.55 -21.47 6.99
C LYS A 165 -17.32 -22.80 6.25
N PHE A 166 -17.51 -23.93 6.94
CA PHE A 166 -17.11 -25.25 6.43
C PHE A 166 -18.30 -26.11 5.99
N ALA A 167 -19.45 -25.98 6.63
CA ALA A 167 -20.66 -26.75 6.31
C ALA A 167 -21.68 -25.97 5.46
N ALA A 168 -21.35 -24.73 5.05
CA ALA A 168 -22.23 -23.85 4.29
C ALA A 168 -23.61 -23.68 4.92
N ALA A 169 -23.71 -23.70 6.26
CA ALA A 169 -24.94 -23.47 6.99
C ALA A 169 -25.49 -22.08 6.63
N PRO A 170 -26.76 -21.94 6.27
CA PRO A 170 -27.33 -20.65 5.88
C PRO A 170 -27.36 -19.70 7.08
N SER A 171 -27.13 -18.42 6.83
CA SER A 171 -27.32 -17.34 7.80
C SER A 171 -28.08 -16.20 7.14
N SER A 172 -28.98 -15.56 7.89
CA SER A 172 -29.71 -14.38 7.42
C SER A 172 -28.92 -13.10 7.66
N ASP A 173 -29.32 -12.01 6.99
CA ASP A 173 -28.75 -10.68 7.20
C ASP A 173 -28.96 -10.18 8.64
N GLU A 174 -30.13 -10.51 9.23
CA GLU A 174 -30.46 -10.15 10.62
C GLU A 174 -29.54 -10.88 11.60
N GLU A 175 -29.33 -12.19 11.39
CA GLU A 175 -28.35 -12.97 12.18
C GLU A 175 -26.95 -12.40 12.09
N ALA A 176 -26.52 -11.98 10.89
CA ALA A 176 -25.21 -11.39 10.67
C ALA A 176 -25.04 -10.06 11.42
N LYS A 177 -26.05 -9.18 11.37
CA LYS A 177 -26.05 -7.91 12.11
C LYS A 177 -26.04 -8.15 13.63
N ALA A 178 -26.85 -9.11 14.10
CA ALA A 178 -26.88 -9.49 15.51
C ALA A 178 -25.52 -10.05 15.97
N ALA A 179 -24.84 -10.82 15.11
CA ALA A 179 -23.52 -11.38 15.40
C ALA A 179 -22.46 -10.31 15.66
N VAL A 180 -22.42 -9.21 14.91
CA VAL A 180 -21.50 -8.09 15.15
C VAL A 180 -21.74 -7.47 16.52
N LEU A 181 -22.99 -7.19 16.85
CA LEU A 181 -23.36 -6.58 18.14
C LEU A 181 -22.98 -7.50 19.30
N GLN A 182 -23.22 -8.80 19.14
CA GLN A 182 -22.92 -9.80 20.15
C GLN A 182 -21.42 -9.96 20.36
N VAL A 183 -20.63 -10.05 19.29
CA VAL A 183 -19.16 -10.11 19.36
C VAL A 183 -18.61 -8.85 19.99
N SER A 184 -19.10 -7.67 19.64
CA SER A 184 -18.70 -6.40 20.23
C SER A 184 -18.97 -6.37 21.75
N ALA A 185 -20.12 -6.86 22.18
CA ALA A 185 -20.48 -6.95 23.60
C ALA A 185 -19.52 -7.89 24.35
N TRP A 186 -19.19 -9.05 23.79
CA TRP A 186 -18.25 -9.98 24.40
C TRP A 186 -16.83 -9.41 24.49
N ILE A 187 -16.35 -8.74 23.45
CA ILE A 187 -15.03 -8.10 23.48
C ILE A 187 -14.99 -6.99 24.55
N THR A 188 -16.08 -6.23 24.69
CA THR A 188 -16.19 -5.22 25.75
C THR A 188 -16.16 -5.87 27.14
N ALA A 189 -16.83 -7.00 27.33
CA ALA A 189 -16.83 -7.74 28.59
C ALA A 189 -15.48 -8.42 28.88
N LEU A 190 -14.76 -8.87 27.85
CA LEU A 190 -13.42 -9.42 27.98
C LEU A 190 -12.36 -8.37 28.32
N ARG A 191 -12.61 -7.09 28.01
CA ARG A 191 -11.69 -5.99 28.32
C ARG A 191 -11.39 -5.94 29.82
N PRO A 192 -10.09 -5.92 30.24
CA PRO A 192 -9.75 -5.72 31.65
C PRO A 192 -10.33 -4.40 32.13
N GLN A 193 -11.19 -4.43 33.11
CA GLN A 193 -11.64 -3.20 33.76
C GLN A 193 -10.49 -2.63 34.59
N PRO A 194 -10.19 -1.32 34.49
CA PRO A 194 -9.26 -0.72 35.42
C PRO A 194 -9.75 -1.02 36.84
N PRO A 195 -8.84 -1.27 37.80
CA PRO A 195 -9.24 -1.48 39.18
C PRO A 195 -10.12 -0.30 39.60
N THR A 196 -11.37 -0.58 39.89
CA THR A 196 -12.27 0.42 40.47
C THR A 196 -11.58 0.87 41.75
N THR A 197 -10.90 2.02 41.70
CA THR A 197 -10.43 2.67 42.92
C THR A 197 -11.71 2.98 43.67
N LYS A 198 -12.10 2.08 44.58
CA LYS A 198 -13.02 2.44 45.64
C LYS A 198 -12.31 3.57 46.35
N ILE A 199 -12.61 4.82 45.97
CA ILE A 199 -12.37 5.97 46.77
C ILE A 199 -13.19 5.67 48.03
N GLN A 200 -12.45 5.15 48.97
CA GLN A 200 -12.96 4.85 50.29
C GLN A 200 -13.42 6.19 50.86
N GLU A 201 -14.71 6.35 50.84
CA GLU A 201 -15.48 7.35 51.55
C GLU A 201 -15.34 7.08 53.06
N ALA A 202 -14.10 6.86 53.49
CA ALA A 202 -13.71 6.63 54.86
C ALA A 202 -12.91 7.84 55.37
N SER A 203 -13.49 9.03 55.23
CA SER A 203 -12.99 10.21 56.00
C SER A 203 -14.08 11.27 56.12
N ARG A 204 -15.20 10.86 56.69
CA ARG A 204 -16.13 11.81 57.35
C ARG A 204 -16.73 11.15 58.57
N ALA A 205 -15.90 11.00 59.60
CA ALA A 205 -16.37 11.01 60.96
C ALA A 205 -16.33 12.44 61.43
N PRO A 206 -17.43 13.10 61.74
CA PRO A 206 -17.45 14.35 62.48
C PRO A 206 -17.19 14.05 63.96
N SER A 207 -16.18 14.70 64.51
CA SER A 207 -15.98 14.86 65.96
C SER A 207 -17.02 15.81 66.51
#